data_91c29eb9a32e8925c8b8a2c03d449bb0
#
_entry.id   91c29eb9a32e8925c8b8a2c03d449bb0
#
_cell.length_a   1.000
_cell.length_b   1.000
_cell.length_c   1.000
_cell.angle_alpha   90.00
_cell.angle_beta   90.00
_cell.angle_gamma   90.00
#
_symmetry.space_group_name_H-M   'P 1'
#
loop_
_entity.id
_entity.type
_entity.pdbx_description
1 polymer ?
#
loop_
_entity_poly.entity_id
_entity_poly.type
_entity_poly.pdbx_seq_one_letter_code
_entity_poly.pdbx_strand_id
1 'polypeptide(L)'
;PRPDWGAPLARYEQTAFSNGYEFTQGSGYVLPEYPFVPPPEIGTGRPGEHAVVIVGGGITGLTLGCALARLGVAAVLLDEDNTVGVKGASSRGICYTQKSLEIFHRLGVYEPIAAKGIQWSVGRTFAGNDEVYSFDLRQQSAYNLSSQPPFINIQQFYIEAFLVDRIQALGHVDLRWSNRVTAFEQDSQSALLSVTTPAGDYQIRAAHVIDATGSRSPFRTWCKASVTAKKGDDRWCIADVRFTKHPPVERHTWVEAPFNEGRAVWQHLMGDDVWRIDYQMAPDADPAYVSREDVVRERLARQFGPDTEVEIVWVGPYAY
;
A
#
# COMPACT_ATOMS: atom_id res chain seq x y z
N PRO A 1 -16.66 -7.09 17.56
CA PRO A 1 -15.42 -7.54 18.16
C PRO A 1 -14.29 -7.01 17.30
N ARG A 2 -13.35 -6.28 17.92
CA ARG A 2 -12.15 -5.80 17.19
C ARG A 2 -11.37 -7.02 16.72
N PRO A 3 -10.89 -7.05 15.46
CA PRO A 3 -9.94 -8.07 15.05
C PRO A 3 -8.75 -8.02 16.02
N ASP A 4 -8.33 -9.15 16.51
CA ASP A 4 -7.11 -9.25 17.31
C ASP A 4 -5.91 -9.15 16.35
N TRP A 5 -5.42 -7.94 16.15
CA TRP A 5 -4.27 -7.65 15.31
C TRP A 5 -2.95 -8.22 15.86
N GLY A 6 -2.98 -8.87 17.02
CA GLY A 6 -1.87 -9.60 17.61
C GLY A 6 -1.82 -11.07 17.25
N ALA A 7 -2.91 -11.66 16.70
CA ALA A 7 -2.90 -13.03 16.23
C ALA A 7 -2.32 -13.13 14.80
N PRO A 8 -1.58 -14.20 14.46
CA PRO A 8 -1.18 -14.42 13.08
C PRO A 8 -2.44 -14.63 12.23
N LEU A 9 -2.72 -13.68 11.37
CA LEU A 9 -3.79 -13.75 10.39
C LEU A 9 -3.55 -14.98 9.48
N ALA A 10 -4.59 -15.69 9.00
CA ALA A 10 -4.45 -16.91 8.21
C ALA A 10 -3.56 -16.73 6.97
N ARG A 11 -2.68 -17.69 6.68
CA ARG A 11 -1.73 -17.60 5.56
C ARG A 11 -2.48 -17.43 4.23
N TYR A 12 -2.14 -16.36 3.52
CA TYR A 12 -2.59 -16.14 2.15
C TYR A 12 -1.73 -16.99 1.22
N GLU A 13 -2.33 -17.82 0.38
CA GLU A 13 -1.59 -18.46 -0.72
C GLU A 13 -1.13 -17.36 -1.68
N GLN A 14 0.18 -17.23 -1.82
CA GLN A 14 0.82 -16.24 -2.69
C GLN A 14 0.53 -16.58 -4.15
N THR A 15 -0.53 -16.05 -4.70
CA THR A 15 -0.62 -15.85 -6.14
C THR A 15 -0.01 -14.47 -6.42
N ALA A 16 1.19 -14.50 -6.89
CA ALA A 16 2.10 -13.41 -7.03
C ALA A 16 1.65 -12.36 -8.05
N PHE A 17 1.18 -11.20 -7.61
CA PHE A 17 1.18 -10.02 -8.46
C PHE A 17 1.53 -8.79 -7.63
N SER A 18 2.82 -8.51 -7.44
CA SER A 18 3.21 -7.15 -7.08
C SER A 18 3.72 -6.45 -8.33
N ASN A 19 3.03 -5.36 -8.72
CA ASN A 19 3.45 -4.46 -9.82
C ASN A 19 3.66 -5.13 -11.20
N GLY A 20 2.96 -6.24 -11.50
CA GLY A 20 3.08 -6.95 -12.78
C GLY A 20 4.25 -7.94 -12.85
N TYR A 21 4.92 -8.21 -11.73
CA TYR A 21 5.92 -9.27 -11.62
C TYR A 21 5.37 -10.47 -10.83
N GLU A 22 5.62 -11.67 -11.32
CA GLU A 22 5.15 -12.94 -10.73
C GLU A 22 6.13 -13.52 -9.69
N PHE A 23 7.17 -12.78 -9.31
CA PHE A 23 8.26 -13.31 -8.48
C PHE A 23 8.21 -12.71 -7.08
N THR A 24 7.60 -13.42 -6.16
CA THR A 24 7.66 -13.10 -4.74
C THR A 24 8.09 -14.31 -3.95
N GLN A 25 8.91 -14.13 -2.91
CA GLN A 25 9.38 -15.17 -2.00
C GLN A 25 9.29 -14.68 -0.56
N GLY A 26 9.30 -15.62 0.39
CA GLY A 26 9.25 -15.36 1.82
C GLY A 26 8.04 -15.98 2.52
N SER A 27 7.92 -15.75 3.84
CA SER A 27 6.80 -16.24 4.66
C SER A 27 5.46 -15.53 4.33
N GLY A 28 5.53 -14.39 3.65
CA GLY A 28 4.39 -13.58 3.26
C GLY A 28 3.82 -12.74 4.38
N TYR A 29 2.96 -11.79 3.97
CA TYR A 29 2.09 -11.06 4.88
C TYR A 29 0.73 -11.73 4.94
N VAL A 30 0.08 -11.60 6.06
CA VAL A 30 -1.26 -12.09 6.27
C VAL A 30 -2.22 -10.92 6.24
N LEU A 31 -3.16 -10.94 5.33
CA LEU A 31 -4.11 -9.87 5.10
C LEU A 31 -5.52 -10.29 5.51
N PRO A 32 -6.35 -9.36 6.01
CA PRO A 32 -7.74 -9.66 6.28
C PRO A 32 -8.48 -9.99 4.98
N GLU A 33 -9.37 -10.98 5.03
CA GLU A 33 -10.30 -11.26 3.96
C GLU A 33 -11.69 -10.72 4.32
N TYR A 34 -12.31 -10.08 3.35
CA TYR A 34 -13.66 -9.54 3.48
C TYR A 34 -14.64 -10.37 2.64
N PRO A 35 -15.76 -10.82 3.25
CA PRO A 35 -16.71 -11.67 2.53
C PRO A 35 -17.39 -10.90 1.40
N PHE A 36 -17.62 -11.57 0.28
CA PHE A 36 -18.50 -11.06 -0.75
C PHE A 36 -19.96 -11.07 -0.23
N VAL A 37 -20.63 -9.95 -0.35
CA VAL A 37 -22.07 -9.81 -0.07
C VAL A 37 -22.74 -9.43 -1.39
N PRO A 38 -23.71 -10.22 -1.88
CA PRO A 38 -24.41 -9.91 -3.11
C PRO A 38 -25.09 -8.54 -3.03
N PRO A 39 -24.79 -7.60 -3.93
CA PRO A 39 -25.47 -6.30 -3.98
C PRO A 39 -26.97 -6.46 -4.27
N PRO A 40 -27.82 -5.57 -3.71
CA PRO A 40 -29.28 -5.67 -3.89
C PRO A 40 -29.74 -5.44 -5.34
N GLU A 41 -28.88 -4.87 -6.19
CA GLU A 41 -29.16 -4.62 -7.60
C GLU A 41 -29.10 -5.88 -8.47
N ILE A 42 -28.44 -6.95 -8.01
CA ILE A 42 -28.34 -8.21 -8.79
C ILE A 42 -29.74 -8.78 -9.02
N GLY A 43 -30.00 -9.12 -10.28
CA GLY A 43 -31.27 -9.73 -10.71
C GLY A 43 -32.47 -8.77 -10.82
N THR A 44 -32.31 -7.48 -10.50
CA THR A 44 -33.41 -6.49 -10.61
C THR A 44 -33.71 -6.06 -12.04
N GLY A 45 -32.74 -6.22 -12.96
CA GLY A 45 -32.80 -5.70 -14.33
C GLY A 45 -32.81 -4.17 -14.43
N ARG A 46 -32.51 -3.46 -13.34
CA ARG A 46 -32.45 -1.98 -13.29
C ARG A 46 -31.16 -1.53 -12.61
N PRO A 47 -30.53 -0.44 -13.08
CA PRO A 47 -29.42 0.16 -12.36
C PRO A 47 -29.82 0.60 -10.94
N GLY A 48 -28.95 0.37 -9.97
CA GLY A 48 -29.05 1.01 -8.65
C GLY A 48 -28.75 2.50 -8.76
N GLU A 49 -29.47 3.33 -8.03
CA GLU A 49 -29.29 4.80 -8.06
C GLU A 49 -28.53 5.26 -6.80
N HIS A 50 -27.37 5.87 -7.00
CA HIS A 50 -26.50 6.34 -5.91
C HIS A 50 -25.99 7.76 -6.18
N ALA A 51 -25.82 8.55 -5.12
CA ALA A 51 -25.28 9.89 -5.25
C ALA A 51 -23.79 9.86 -5.57
N VAL A 52 -23.03 9.00 -4.87
CA VAL A 52 -21.58 8.91 -4.98
C VAL A 52 -21.15 7.44 -5.10
N VAL A 53 -20.31 7.15 -6.07
CA VAL A 53 -19.64 5.85 -6.22
C VAL A 53 -18.14 6.07 -6.29
N ILE A 54 -17.39 5.37 -5.44
CA ILE A 54 -15.93 5.34 -5.43
C ILE A 54 -15.52 3.99 -6.01
N VAL A 55 -14.62 3.97 -6.99
CA VAL A 55 -14.09 2.75 -7.58
C VAL A 55 -12.64 2.59 -7.21
N GLY A 56 -12.32 1.52 -6.46
CA GLY A 56 -11.02 1.19 -5.93
C GLY A 56 -10.93 1.36 -4.41
N GLY A 57 -10.77 0.24 -3.70
CA GLY A 57 -10.63 0.12 -2.24
C GLY A 57 -9.19 0.21 -1.74
N GLY A 58 -8.29 0.85 -2.49
CA GLY A 58 -6.95 1.18 -2.01
C GLY A 58 -6.95 2.40 -1.08
N ILE A 59 -5.76 2.81 -0.62
CA ILE A 59 -5.60 3.88 0.38
C ILE A 59 -6.33 5.17 -0.01
N THR A 60 -6.39 5.54 -1.29
CA THR A 60 -7.06 6.75 -1.77
C THR A 60 -8.58 6.64 -1.62
N GLY A 61 -9.17 5.56 -2.16
CA GLY A 61 -10.62 5.35 -2.10
C GLY A 61 -11.13 5.15 -0.67
N LEU A 62 -10.41 4.37 0.14
CA LEU A 62 -10.76 4.19 1.56
C LEU A 62 -10.64 5.49 2.37
N THR A 63 -9.61 6.31 2.12
CA THR A 63 -9.47 7.61 2.77
C THR A 63 -10.63 8.52 2.45
N LEU A 64 -11.04 8.60 1.16
CA LEU A 64 -12.20 9.37 0.74
C LEU A 64 -13.51 8.79 1.31
N GLY A 65 -13.69 7.46 1.23
CA GLY A 65 -14.85 6.78 1.81
C GLY A 65 -15.02 7.09 3.31
N CYS A 66 -13.91 7.01 4.05
CA CYS A 66 -13.91 7.37 5.47
C CYS A 66 -14.25 8.83 5.71
N ALA A 67 -13.77 9.76 4.87
CA ALA A 67 -14.11 11.18 4.96
C ALA A 67 -15.59 11.43 4.70
N LEU A 68 -16.18 10.81 3.66
CA LEU A 68 -17.60 10.89 3.35
C LEU A 68 -18.47 10.29 4.48
N ALA A 69 -18.09 9.13 5.01
CA ALA A 69 -18.78 8.52 6.14
C ALA A 69 -18.81 9.44 7.37
N ARG A 70 -17.71 10.11 7.67
CA ARG A 70 -17.65 11.10 8.77
C ARG A 70 -18.54 12.31 8.56
N LEU A 71 -18.78 12.69 7.31
CA LEU A 71 -19.68 13.80 6.95
C LEU A 71 -21.14 13.35 6.84
N GLY A 72 -21.44 12.06 7.04
CA GLY A 72 -22.77 11.49 6.86
C GLY A 72 -23.22 11.43 5.41
N VAL A 73 -22.27 11.45 4.47
CA VAL A 73 -22.57 11.36 3.03
C VAL A 73 -22.61 9.90 2.62
N ALA A 74 -23.78 9.47 2.10
CA ALA A 74 -23.96 8.12 1.59
C ALA A 74 -23.15 7.91 0.29
N ALA A 75 -22.40 6.82 0.23
CA ALA A 75 -21.63 6.43 -0.94
C ALA A 75 -21.53 4.90 -1.05
N VAL A 76 -21.26 4.41 -2.26
CA VAL A 76 -20.84 3.03 -2.52
C VAL A 76 -19.37 3.02 -2.86
N LEU A 77 -18.58 2.14 -2.25
CA LEU A 77 -17.18 1.93 -2.59
C LEU A 77 -17.01 0.50 -3.12
N LEU A 78 -16.57 0.38 -4.36
CA LEU A 78 -16.39 -0.89 -5.06
C LEU A 78 -14.91 -1.26 -5.14
N ASP A 79 -14.59 -2.51 -4.80
CA ASP A 79 -13.25 -3.07 -5.07
C ASP A 79 -13.38 -4.44 -5.75
N GLU A 80 -12.48 -4.73 -6.69
CA GLU A 80 -12.45 -6.00 -7.41
C GLU A 80 -11.87 -7.14 -6.59
N ASP A 81 -11.09 -6.82 -5.54
CA ASP A 81 -10.51 -7.78 -4.61
C ASP A 81 -11.40 -8.00 -3.38
N ASN A 82 -11.02 -8.96 -2.54
CA ASN A 82 -11.66 -9.27 -1.26
C ASN A 82 -10.76 -8.97 -0.07
N THR A 83 -9.72 -8.18 -0.25
CA THR A 83 -8.72 -7.86 0.78
C THR A 83 -8.17 -6.44 0.58
N VAL A 84 -7.50 -5.93 1.60
CA VAL A 84 -6.67 -4.72 1.51
C VAL A 84 -5.26 -5.07 1.02
N GLY A 85 -4.53 -4.08 0.56
CA GLY A 85 -3.26 -4.30 -0.12
C GLY A 85 -3.49 -4.82 -1.54
N VAL A 86 -2.43 -5.29 -2.18
CA VAL A 86 -2.52 -5.97 -3.48
C VAL A 86 -2.35 -7.45 -3.24
N LYS A 87 -3.12 -8.29 -3.92
CA LYS A 87 -2.89 -9.74 -3.96
C LYS A 87 -1.40 -10.02 -4.20
N GLY A 88 -0.74 -10.78 -3.33
CA GLY A 88 0.72 -10.97 -3.31
C GLY A 88 1.48 -9.94 -2.46
N ALA A 89 0.78 -9.27 -1.63
CA ALA A 89 1.10 -8.25 -0.65
C ALA A 89 2.58 -7.92 -0.45
N SER A 90 2.98 -6.79 -0.99
CA SER A 90 4.17 -6.09 -0.51
C SER A 90 3.78 -5.07 0.56
N SER A 91 4.76 -4.59 1.33
CA SER A 91 4.56 -3.48 2.25
C SER A 91 4.09 -2.19 1.57
N ARG A 92 4.30 -2.03 0.26
CA ARG A 92 3.94 -0.89 -0.62
C ARG A 92 4.43 0.45 -0.06
N GLY A 93 3.54 1.44 0.06
CA GLY A 93 3.86 2.70 0.71
C GLY A 93 4.08 2.50 2.20
N ILE A 94 5.21 2.97 2.72
CA ILE A 94 5.58 2.73 4.12
C ILE A 94 5.85 4.00 4.91
N CYS A 95 6.24 5.10 4.28
CA CYS A 95 6.58 6.34 4.94
C CYS A 95 5.40 7.32 4.89
N TYR A 96 4.77 7.57 6.03
CA TYR A 96 3.65 8.51 6.13
C TYR A 96 4.12 9.78 6.82
N THR A 97 4.03 10.88 6.07
CA THR A 97 4.46 12.19 6.53
C THR A 97 3.47 12.77 7.53
N GLN A 98 3.93 13.75 8.31
CA GLN A 98 3.10 14.51 9.25
C GLN A 98 1.77 14.96 8.64
N LYS A 99 1.77 15.41 7.37
CA LYS A 99 0.54 15.82 6.69
C LYS A 99 -0.45 14.68 6.48
N SER A 100 0.03 13.51 6.10
CA SER A 100 -0.81 12.31 5.99
C SER A 100 -1.36 11.89 7.36
N LEU A 101 -0.53 11.96 8.39
CA LEU A 101 -0.91 11.62 9.76
C LEU A 101 -1.97 12.58 10.32
N GLU A 102 -1.90 13.87 9.99
CA GLU A 102 -2.94 14.84 10.31
C GLU A 102 -4.29 14.50 9.63
N ILE A 103 -4.25 14.04 8.39
CA ILE A 103 -5.46 13.57 7.69
C ILE A 103 -6.04 12.36 8.42
N PHE A 104 -5.21 11.36 8.71
CA PHE A 104 -5.63 10.15 9.44
C PHE A 104 -6.14 10.45 10.85
N HIS A 105 -5.55 11.44 11.53
CA HIS A 105 -6.06 11.91 12.82
C HIS A 105 -7.48 12.50 12.68
N ARG A 106 -7.71 13.37 11.70
CA ARG A 106 -9.05 13.90 11.42
C ARG A 106 -10.06 12.81 11.08
N LEU A 107 -9.62 11.74 10.42
CA LEU A 107 -10.48 10.59 10.10
C LEU A 107 -10.72 9.65 11.30
N GLY A 108 -9.94 9.79 12.37
CA GLY A 108 -10.06 8.99 13.59
C GLY A 108 -9.43 7.60 13.45
N VAL A 109 -8.35 7.50 12.66
CA VAL A 109 -7.55 6.26 12.48
C VAL A 109 -6.08 6.44 12.86
N TYR A 110 -5.71 7.60 13.41
CA TYR A 110 -4.32 7.89 13.79
C TYR A 110 -3.82 7.00 14.93
N GLU A 111 -4.64 6.77 15.96
CA GLU A 111 -4.23 6.02 17.14
C GLU A 111 -3.77 4.58 16.83
N PRO A 112 -4.52 3.77 16.06
CA PRO A 112 -4.04 2.46 15.66
C PRO A 112 -2.81 2.53 14.75
N ILE A 113 -2.68 3.55 13.89
CA ILE A 113 -1.49 3.78 13.06
C ILE A 113 -0.27 4.07 13.95
N ALA A 114 -0.41 4.94 14.94
CA ALA A 114 0.68 5.30 15.85
C ALA A 114 1.08 4.14 16.77
N ALA A 115 0.13 3.31 17.17
CA ALA A 115 0.39 2.12 18.00
C ALA A 115 1.08 0.99 17.24
N LYS A 116 0.83 0.86 15.92
CA LYS A 116 1.39 -0.21 15.08
C LYS A 116 2.67 0.19 14.37
N GLY A 117 2.76 1.44 13.94
CA GLY A 117 3.85 1.96 13.14
C GLY A 117 5.06 2.38 13.98
N ILE A 118 6.17 2.61 13.30
CA ILE A 118 7.44 3.01 13.89
C ILE A 118 7.67 4.50 13.64
N GLN A 119 7.82 5.27 14.71
CA GLN A 119 8.23 6.67 14.60
C GLN A 119 9.76 6.73 14.47
N TRP A 120 10.22 7.52 13.53
CA TRP A 120 11.64 7.79 13.35
C TRP A 120 11.87 9.27 13.02
N SER A 121 13.06 9.75 13.30
CA SER A 121 13.42 11.16 13.05
C SER A 121 14.82 11.32 12.47
N VAL A 122 15.70 10.36 12.69
CA VAL A 122 17.09 10.43 12.23
C VAL A 122 17.23 9.69 10.91
N GLY A 123 17.79 10.36 9.92
CA GLY A 123 18.20 9.77 8.66
C GLY A 123 19.68 10.00 8.40
N ARG A 124 20.34 8.99 7.82
CA ARG A 124 21.75 9.04 7.43
C ARG A 124 21.90 8.65 5.97
N THR A 125 22.77 9.35 5.26
CA THR A 125 23.12 9.07 3.87
C THR A 125 24.60 8.74 3.78
N PHE A 126 24.91 7.67 3.07
CA PHE A 126 26.25 7.15 2.87
C PHE A 126 26.62 7.17 1.39
N ALA A 127 27.90 7.50 1.10
CA ALA A 127 28.55 7.25 -0.18
C ALA A 127 29.74 6.30 0.10
N GLY A 128 29.71 5.12 -0.49
CA GLY A 128 30.62 4.07 -0.05
C GLY A 128 30.36 3.70 1.42
N ASN A 129 31.43 3.75 2.21
CA ASN A 129 31.37 3.52 3.66
C ASN A 129 31.30 4.82 4.49
N ASP A 130 31.37 5.99 3.84
CA ASP A 130 31.43 7.27 4.51
C ASP A 130 30.03 7.87 4.68
N GLU A 131 29.68 8.31 5.89
CA GLU A 131 28.50 9.12 6.13
C GLU A 131 28.73 10.52 5.55
N VAL A 132 27.95 10.86 4.54
CA VAL A 132 28.08 12.16 3.83
C VAL A 132 27.02 13.17 4.23
N TYR A 133 25.92 12.71 4.84
CA TYR A 133 24.83 13.57 5.30
C TYR A 133 24.01 12.89 6.38
N SER A 134 23.58 13.65 7.39
CA SER A 134 22.58 13.20 8.36
C SER A 134 21.65 14.34 8.76
N PHE A 135 20.47 13.96 9.23
CA PHE A 135 19.49 14.91 9.75
C PHE A 135 18.71 14.31 10.92
N ASP A 136 18.22 15.19 11.79
CA ASP A 136 17.20 14.86 12.78
C ASP A 136 15.99 15.79 12.58
N LEU A 137 14.87 15.23 12.15
CA LEU A 137 13.64 15.98 11.84
C LEU A 137 13.05 16.69 13.07
N ARG A 138 13.34 16.22 14.30
CA ARG A 138 12.89 16.87 15.54
C ARG A 138 13.53 18.24 15.74
N GLN A 139 14.69 18.48 15.11
CA GLN A 139 15.40 19.76 15.19
C GLN A 139 14.88 20.78 14.17
N GLN A 140 14.02 20.37 13.25
CA GLN A 140 13.47 21.24 12.23
C GLN A 140 12.17 21.88 12.72
N SER A 141 12.13 23.21 12.81
CA SER A 141 10.98 23.98 13.33
C SER A 141 9.67 23.70 12.55
N ALA A 142 9.76 23.35 11.28
CA ALA A 142 8.59 23.04 10.46
C ALA A 142 7.75 21.87 11.01
N TYR A 143 8.37 20.93 11.74
CA TYR A 143 7.68 19.78 12.33
C TYR A 143 7.12 20.04 13.75
N ASN A 144 7.38 21.20 14.33
CA ASN A 144 6.88 21.57 15.66
C ASN A 144 5.49 22.21 15.62
N LEU A 145 4.88 22.36 14.44
CA LEU A 145 3.58 23.00 14.23
C LEU A 145 2.40 22.02 14.34
N SER A 146 2.65 20.74 14.49
CA SER A 146 1.63 19.70 14.59
C SER A 146 1.88 18.79 15.81
N SER A 147 0.80 18.21 16.32
CA SER A 147 0.89 17.18 17.37
C SER A 147 1.31 15.81 16.83
N GLN A 148 1.27 15.61 15.52
CA GLN A 148 1.70 14.38 14.87
C GLN A 148 3.22 14.39 14.63
N PRO A 149 3.90 13.23 14.73
CA PRO A 149 5.33 13.13 14.46
C PRO A 149 5.65 13.45 12.99
N PRO A 150 6.92 13.78 12.66
CA PRO A 150 7.33 14.02 11.27
C PRO A 150 7.01 12.87 10.32
N PHE A 151 7.28 11.63 10.77
CA PHE A 151 7.04 10.40 10.02
C PHE A 151 6.61 9.25 10.92
N ILE A 152 5.77 8.38 10.36
CA ILE A 152 5.55 7.01 10.84
C ILE A 152 5.77 6.06 9.66
N ASN A 153 6.57 5.02 9.90
CA ASN A 153 6.71 3.91 8.96
C ASN A 153 5.76 2.78 9.38
N ILE A 154 4.93 2.37 8.45
CA ILE A 154 3.98 1.27 8.64
C ILE A 154 3.62 0.71 7.25
N GLN A 155 3.38 -0.59 7.17
CA GLN A 155 2.93 -1.21 5.93
C GLN A 155 1.55 -0.64 5.53
N GLN A 156 1.37 -0.33 4.24
CA GLN A 156 0.17 0.34 3.74
C GLN A 156 -1.12 -0.42 4.05
N PHE A 157 -1.10 -1.74 3.97
CA PHE A 157 -2.29 -2.56 4.19
C PHE A 157 -2.85 -2.45 5.62
N TYR A 158 -2.03 -2.13 6.63
CA TYR A 158 -2.53 -1.84 7.97
C TYR A 158 -3.39 -0.57 8.00
N ILE A 159 -2.93 0.48 7.32
CA ILE A 159 -3.70 1.73 7.24
C ILE A 159 -5.01 1.49 6.49
N GLU A 160 -4.96 0.74 5.39
CA GLU A 160 -6.15 0.37 4.62
C GLU A 160 -7.14 -0.41 5.50
N ALA A 161 -6.68 -1.39 6.27
CA ALA A 161 -7.51 -2.14 7.20
C ALA A 161 -8.14 -1.25 8.30
N PHE A 162 -7.37 -0.33 8.89
CA PHE A 162 -7.90 0.60 9.88
C PHE A 162 -8.95 1.56 9.28
N LEU A 163 -8.77 1.95 8.01
CA LEU A 163 -9.78 2.75 7.30
C LEU A 163 -11.06 1.94 7.04
N VAL A 164 -10.95 0.67 6.67
CA VAL A 164 -12.11 -0.23 6.51
C VAL A 164 -12.88 -0.35 7.82
N ASP A 165 -12.19 -0.67 8.92
CA ASP A 165 -12.82 -0.76 10.25
C ASP A 165 -13.53 0.55 10.62
N ARG A 166 -12.90 1.68 10.31
CA ARG A 166 -13.46 2.98 10.62
C ARG A 166 -14.71 3.29 9.78
N ILE A 167 -14.70 2.99 8.48
CA ILE A 167 -15.84 3.15 7.58
C ILE A 167 -17.02 2.29 8.09
N GLN A 168 -16.77 1.03 8.43
CA GLN A 168 -17.79 0.13 8.95
C GLN A 168 -18.38 0.64 10.26
N ALA A 169 -17.54 1.18 11.16
CA ALA A 169 -18.00 1.72 12.44
C ALA A 169 -18.84 3.02 12.29
N LEU A 170 -18.56 3.81 11.27
CA LEU A 170 -19.31 5.05 11.00
C LEU A 170 -20.63 4.80 10.25
N GLY A 171 -20.68 3.74 9.41
CA GLY A 171 -21.76 3.54 8.46
C GLY A 171 -21.71 4.57 7.31
N HIS A 172 -22.81 4.73 6.61
CA HIS A 172 -23.01 5.64 5.46
C HIS A 172 -22.31 5.25 4.16
N VAL A 173 -21.24 4.45 4.19
CA VAL A 173 -20.55 3.94 2.99
C VAL A 173 -20.72 2.43 2.90
N ASP A 174 -21.29 1.99 1.80
CA ASP A 174 -21.46 0.59 1.44
C ASP A 174 -20.19 0.09 0.77
N LEU A 175 -19.37 -0.69 1.51
CA LEU A 175 -18.15 -1.31 1.01
C LEU A 175 -18.50 -2.64 0.33
N ARG A 176 -18.22 -2.72 -0.97
CA ARG A 176 -18.52 -3.90 -1.81
C ARG A 176 -17.24 -4.52 -2.35
N TRP A 177 -16.85 -5.62 -1.74
CA TRP A 177 -15.70 -6.42 -2.14
C TRP A 177 -16.06 -7.41 -3.25
N SER A 178 -15.09 -7.76 -4.10
CA SER A 178 -15.29 -8.62 -5.29
C SER A 178 -16.32 -8.05 -6.26
N ASN A 179 -16.31 -6.72 -6.43
CA ASN A 179 -17.17 -5.97 -7.33
C ASN A 179 -16.32 -5.23 -8.36
N ARG A 180 -16.09 -5.86 -9.52
CA ARG A 180 -15.24 -5.33 -10.58
C ARG A 180 -16.03 -4.47 -11.55
N VAL A 181 -15.66 -3.19 -11.66
CA VAL A 181 -16.21 -2.31 -12.71
C VAL A 181 -15.58 -2.67 -14.05
N THR A 182 -16.42 -3.00 -15.03
CA THR A 182 -16.00 -3.49 -16.35
C THR A 182 -16.33 -2.53 -17.48
N ALA A 183 -17.27 -1.60 -17.27
CA ALA A 183 -17.60 -0.55 -18.23
C ALA A 183 -18.07 0.71 -17.51
N PHE A 184 -17.90 1.84 -18.20
CA PHE A 184 -18.29 3.17 -17.74
C PHE A 184 -18.77 4.01 -18.90
N GLU A 185 -19.95 4.61 -18.72
CA GLU A 185 -20.54 5.59 -19.63
C GLU A 185 -21.00 6.78 -18.83
N GLN A 186 -20.96 7.99 -19.41
CA GLN A 186 -21.47 9.19 -18.75
C GLN A 186 -22.16 10.13 -19.73
N ASP A 187 -23.12 10.86 -19.21
CA ASP A 187 -23.77 11.99 -19.86
C ASP A 187 -23.57 13.28 -19.02
N SER A 188 -24.36 14.32 -19.30
CA SER A 188 -24.28 15.60 -18.57
C SER A 188 -24.89 15.54 -17.15
N GLN A 189 -25.57 14.46 -16.79
CA GLN A 189 -26.35 14.36 -15.56
C GLN A 189 -25.85 13.26 -14.63
N SER A 190 -25.34 12.16 -15.20
CA SER A 190 -24.99 10.96 -14.44
C SER A 190 -23.95 10.11 -15.18
N ALA A 191 -23.42 9.13 -14.44
CA ALA A 191 -22.60 8.07 -14.99
C ALA A 191 -23.24 6.71 -14.74
N LEU A 192 -23.09 5.78 -15.68
CA LEU A 192 -23.51 4.39 -15.59
C LEU A 192 -22.27 3.49 -15.55
N LEU A 193 -22.21 2.64 -14.51
CA LEU A 193 -21.17 1.65 -14.36
C LEU A 193 -21.76 0.25 -14.54
N SER A 194 -21.07 -0.61 -15.28
CA SER A 194 -21.34 -2.05 -15.29
C SER A 194 -20.37 -2.75 -14.36
N VAL A 195 -20.91 -3.62 -13.51
CA VAL A 195 -20.14 -4.29 -12.44
C VAL A 195 -20.33 -5.78 -12.53
N THR A 196 -19.22 -6.53 -12.53
CA THR A 196 -19.19 -8.01 -12.49
C THR A 196 -18.85 -8.49 -11.09
N THR A 197 -19.56 -9.51 -10.61
CA THR A 197 -19.37 -10.11 -9.30
C THR A 197 -19.44 -11.64 -9.36
N PRO A 198 -19.06 -12.39 -8.32
CA PRO A 198 -19.25 -13.84 -8.26
C PRO A 198 -20.70 -14.31 -8.38
N ALA A 199 -21.69 -13.46 -8.06
CA ALA A 199 -23.11 -13.78 -8.11
C ALA A 199 -23.82 -13.29 -9.39
N GLY A 200 -23.10 -12.66 -10.31
CA GLY A 200 -23.63 -12.11 -11.56
C GLY A 200 -23.34 -10.63 -11.74
N ASP A 201 -23.81 -10.10 -12.87
CA ASP A 201 -23.57 -8.72 -13.27
C ASP A 201 -24.73 -7.83 -12.84
N TYR A 202 -24.42 -6.55 -12.59
CA TYR A 202 -25.42 -5.52 -12.32
C TYR A 202 -24.92 -4.15 -12.78
N GLN A 203 -25.78 -3.14 -12.70
CA GLN A 203 -25.44 -1.78 -13.06
C GLN A 203 -25.71 -0.80 -11.92
N ILE A 204 -24.90 0.25 -11.85
CA ILE A 204 -25.06 1.38 -10.95
C ILE A 204 -25.10 2.66 -11.78
N ARG A 205 -26.09 3.50 -11.50
CA ARG A 205 -26.14 4.89 -11.94
C ARG A 205 -25.70 5.80 -10.79
N ALA A 206 -24.79 6.71 -11.04
CA ALA A 206 -24.26 7.62 -10.03
C ALA A 206 -24.26 9.08 -10.51
N ALA A 207 -24.56 10.01 -9.61
CA ALA A 207 -24.39 11.43 -9.89
C ALA A 207 -22.91 11.82 -9.94
N HIS A 208 -22.08 11.17 -9.11
CA HIS A 208 -20.64 11.39 -9.05
C HIS A 208 -19.90 10.04 -8.99
N VAL A 209 -18.90 9.88 -9.84
CA VAL A 209 -17.99 8.72 -9.82
C VAL A 209 -16.56 9.19 -9.55
N ILE A 210 -15.92 8.58 -8.60
CA ILE A 210 -14.53 8.85 -8.26
C ILE A 210 -13.68 7.65 -8.64
N ASP A 211 -12.76 7.86 -9.57
CA ASP A 211 -11.75 6.87 -9.93
C ASP A 211 -10.60 6.87 -8.91
N ALA A 212 -10.53 5.83 -8.12
CA ALA A 212 -9.45 5.53 -7.17
C ALA A 212 -8.73 4.21 -7.50
N THR A 213 -8.81 3.73 -8.73
CA THR A 213 -8.27 2.45 -9.19
C THR A 213 -6.76 2.44 -9.39
N GLY A 214 -6.10 3.58 -9.21
CA GLY A 214 -4.64 3.71 -9.19
C GLY A 214 -3.99 3.86 -10.57
N SER A 215 -2.72 3.44 -10.65
CA SER A 215 -1.87 3.74 -11.83
C SER A 215 -2.33 3.06 -13.11
N ARG A 216 -3.07 1.96 -13.03
CA ARG A 216 -3.59 1.20 -14.18
C ARG A 216 -5.07 1.45 -14.42
N SER A 217 -5.59 2.62 -14.05
CA SER A 217 -7.00 2.99 -14.16
C SER A 217 -7.54 2.77 -15.58
N PRO A 218 -8.63 1.98 -15.74
CA PRO A 218 -9.33 1.84 -17.02
C PRO A 218 -10.12 3.10 -17.39
N PHE A 219 -10.47 3.94 -16.43
CA PHE A 219 -11.21 5.18 -16.63
C PHE A 219 -10.51 6.13 -17.60
N ARG A 220 -9.16 6.14 -17.64
CA ARG A 220 -8.41 6.93 -18.62
C ARG A 220 -8.82 6.60 -20.05
N THR A 221 -8.97 5.31 -20.34
CA THR A 221 -9.40 4.85 -21.67
C THR A 221 -10.88 5.16 -21.90
N TRP A 222 -11.73 4.87 -20.94
CA TRP A 222 -13.17 5.11 -21.06
C TRP A 222 -13.51 6.59 -21.21
N CYS A 223 -12.82 7.46 -20.49
CA CYS A 223 -12.97 8.93 -20.60
C CYS A 223 -12.18 9.53 -21.77
N LYS A 224 -11.46 8.71 -22.57
CA LYS A 224 -10.57 9.18 -23.64
C LYS A 224 -9.56 10.24 -23.16
N ALA A 225 -9.10 10.11 -21.92
CA ALA A 225 -8.12 11.03 -21.33
C ALA A 225 -6.72 10.73 -21.88
N SER A 226 -6.00 11.78 -22.27
CA SER A 226 -4.59 11.66 -22.62
C SER A 226 -3.74 11.76 -21.37
N VAL A 227 -2.74 10.90 -21.25
CA VAL A 227 -1.76 10.93 -20.16
C VAL A 227 -0.38 11.12 -20.75
N THR A 228 0.31 12.18 -20.35
CA THR A 228 1.73 12.36 -20.63
C THR A 228 2.50 11.92 -19.38
N ALA A 229 3.25 10.82 -19.49
CA ALA A 229 4.08 10.31 -18.41
C ALA A 229 5.48 10.01 -18.94
N LYS A 230 6.50 10.37 -18.15
CA LYS A 230 7.87 9.91 -18.35
C LYS A 230 8.07 8.73 -17.39
N LYS A 231 8.23 7.54 -17.96
CA LYS A 231 8.55 6.34 -17.16
C LYS A 231 10.02 6.44 -16.75
N GLY A 232 10.28 6.28 -15.46
CA GLY A 232 11.65 6.08 -14.97
C GLY A 232 12.16 4.68 -15.33
N ASP A 233 13.47 4.57 -15.50
CA ASP A 233 14.13 3.27 -15.75
C ASP A 233 14.59 2.61 -14.44
N ASP A 234 14.32 3.24 -13.30
CA ASP A 234 14.72 2.74 -11.99
C ASP A 234 13.94 1.49 -11.61
N ARG A 235 14.69 0.44 -11.35
CA ARG A 235 14.17 -0.84 -10.88
C ARG A 235 14.77 -1.16 -9.53
N TRP A 236 13.97 -1.77 -8.68
CA TRP A 236 14.34 -2.09 -7.31
C TRP A 236 13.97 -3.54 -6.98
N CYS A 237 14.81 -4.20 -6.20
CA CYS A 237 14.46 -5.42 -5.50
C CYS A 237 14.17 -5.05 -4.05
N ILE A 238 12.96 -5.28 -3.61
CA ILE A 238 12.51 -4.99 -2.25
C ILE A 238 12.59 -6.27 -1.43
N ALA A 239 13.25 -6.20 -0.27
CA ALA A 239 13.31 -7.28 0.70
C ALA A 239 12.74 -6.80 2.03
N ASP A 240 11.66 -7.42 2.47
CA ASP A 240 11.08 -7.24 3.80
C ASP A 240 11.60 -8.39 4.68
N VAL A 241 12.34 -8.08 5.74
CA VAL A 241 13.04 -9.06 6.57
C VAL A 241 12.88 -8.76 8.06
N ARG A 242 12.99 -9.80 8.90
CA ARG A 242 13.18 -9.65 10.34
C ARG A 242 14.58 -10.06 10.73
N PHE A 243 15.24 -9.24 11.52
CA PHE A 243 16.56 -9.54 12.06
C PHE A 243 16.45 -10.12 13.47
N THR A 244 17.26 -11.14 13.78
CA THR A 244 17.43 -11.59 15.17
C THR A 244 18.12 -10.51 16.01
N LYS A 245 19.05 -9.74 15.39
CA LYS A 245 19.71 -8.60 16.00
C LYS A 245 19.52 -7.36 15.12
N HIS A 246 18.77 -6.40 15.62
CA HIS A 246 18.38 -5.23 14.82
C HIS A 246 19.52 -4.26 14.50
N PRO A 247 19.52 -3.67 13.31
CA PRO A 247 20.18 -2.40 13.04
C PRO A 247 19.60 -1.25 13.89
N PRO A 248 20.30 -0.09 14.00
CA PRO A 248 19.72 1.11 14.63
C PRO A 248 18.39 1.53 14.00
N VAL A 249 17.44 2.00 14.83
CA VAL A 249 16.13 2.49 14.39
C VAL A 249 16.27 3.88 13.76
N GLU A 250 16.88 3.91 12.60
CA GLU A 250 17.15 5.10 11.79
C GLU A 250 16.85 4.77 10.32
N ARG A 251 16.58 5.79 9.52
CA ARG A 251 16.56 5.63 8.07
C ARG A 251 17.97 5.69 7.52
N HIS A 252 18.43 4.61 6.90
CA HIS A 252 19.71 4.61 6.21
C HIS A 252 19.51 4.61 4.69
N THR A 253 20.28 5.44 4.00
CA THR A 253 20.29 5.57 2.55
C THR A 253 21.72 5.50 2.05
N TRP A 254 22.02 4.62 1.13
CA TRP A 254 23.29 4.62 0.40
C TRP A 254 23.02 5.16 -1.01
N VAL A 255 23.79 6.13 -1.44
CA VAL A 255 23.78 6.57 -2.85
C VAL A 255 24.70 5.71 -3.69
N GLU A 256 25.76 5.17 -3.07
CA GLU A 256 26.75 4.26 -3.66
C GLU A 256 27.07 3.16 -2.65
N ALA A 257 26.26 2.09 -2.61
CA ALA A 257 26.43 0.98 -1.66
C ALA A 257 27.48 -0.02 -2.17
N PRO A 258 28.63 -0.21 -1.48
CA PRO A 258 29.64 -1.18 -1.90
C PRO A 258 29.12 -2.61 -1.97
N PHE A 259 28.21 -2.97 -1.06
CA PHE A 259 27.57 -4.28 -0.98
C PHE A 259 26.46 -4.48 -2.05
N ASN A 260 26.07 -3.44 -2.78
CA ASN A 260 25.14 -3.46 -3.92
C ASN A 260 25.80 -2.97 -5.22
N GLU A 261 27.08 -3.24 -5.39
CA GLU A 261 27.86 -2.93 -6.60
C GLU A 261 27.84 -1.43 -6.97
N GLY A 262 27.91 -0.56 -5.95
CA GLY A 262 27.90 0.90 -6.12
C GLY A 262 26.52 1.50 -6.43
N ARG A 263 25.44 0.71 -6.36
CA ARG A 263 24.07 1.21 -6.60
C ARG A 263 23.38 1.57 -5.27
N ALA A 264 22.32 2.38 -5.37
CA ALA A 264 21.60 2.85 -4.20
C ALA A 264 20.92 1.73 -3.40
N VAL A 265 20.84 1.95 -2.08
CA VAL A 265 20.10 1.09 -1.14
C VAL A 265 19.38 1.96 -0.12
N TRP A 266 18.13 1.62 0.16
CA TRP A 266 17.35 2.24 1.23
C TRP A 266 16.99 1.20 2.27
N GLN A 267 17.01 1.63 3.55
CA GLN A 267 16.72 0.76 4.70
C GLN A 267 15.77 1.46 5.65
N HIS A 268 14.68 0.77 5.99
CA HIS A 268 13.61 1.29 6.85
C HIS A 268 13.11 0.22 7.81
N LEU A 269 12.85 0.58 9.07
CA LEU A 269 12.06 -0.25 9.98
C LEU A 269 10.58 0.11 9.83
N MET A 270 9.74 -0.91 9.83
CA MET A 270 8.27 -0.84 9.79
C MET A 270 7.64 -1.53 11.00
N GLY A 271 6.33 -1.57 11.06
CA GLY A 271 5.59 -2.37 12.05
C GLY A 271 5.97 -3.85 12.02
N ASP A 272 5.73 -4.56 13.13
CA ASP A 272 6.04 -5.99 13.32
C ASP A 272 7.51 -6.36 13.22
N ASP A 273 8.40 -5.43 13.58
CA ASP A 273 9.85 -5.64 13.50
C ASP A 273 10.35 -5.96 12.09
N VAL A 274 9.58 -5.57 11.07
CA VAL A 274 9.96 -5.81 9.67
C VAL A 274 10.82 -4.66 9.16
N TRP A 275 11.99 -4.99 8.67
CA TRP A 275 12.89 -4.10 7.96
C TRP A 275 12.65 -4.24 6.47
N ARG A 276 12.39 -3.13 5.80
CA ARG A 276 12.37 -3.06 4.36
C ARG A 276 13.70 -2.54 3.85
N ILE A 277 14.29 -3.29 2.94
CA ILE A 277 15.54 -2.94 2.28
C ILE A 277 15.26 -2.93 0.77
N ASP A 278 15.42 -1.75 0.18
CA ASP A 278 15.23 -1.53 -1.24
C ASP A 278 16.61 -1.50 -1.91
N TYR A 279 16.93 -2.50 -2.71
CA TYR A 279 18.16 -2.59 -3.50
C TYR A 279 17.91 -2.13 -4.92
N GLN A 280 18.55 -1.03 -5.36
CA GLN A 280 18.51 -0.63 -6.76
C GLN A 280 19.16 -1.71 -7.62
N MET A 281 18.45 -2.12 -8.67
CA MET A 281 18.90 -3.16 -9.60
C MET A 281 19.71 -2.56 -10.75
N ALA A 282 20.59 -3.34 -11.37
CA ALA A 282 21.18 -3.00 -12.65
C ALA A 282 20.08 -2.90 -13.74
N PRO A 283 20.25 -2.05 -14.77
CA PRO A 283 19.25 -1.87 -15.83
C PRO A 283 18.91 -3.16 -16.59
N ASP A 284 19.89 -4.06 -16.70
CA ASP A 284 19.81 -5.37 -17.40
C ASP A 284 19.57 -6.54 -16.47
N ALA A 285 19.40 -6.31 -15.16
CA ALA A 285 19.18 -7.39 -14.20
C ALA A 285 17.86 -8.10 -14.46
N ASP A 286 17.90 -9.44 -14.41
CA ASP A 286 16.70 -10.27 -14.46
C ASP A 286 15.93 -10.18 -13.14
N PRO A 287 14.70 -9.64 -13.14
CA PRO A 287 13.88 -9.52 -11.93
C PRO A 287 13.66 -10.85 -11.20
N ALA A 288 13.50 -11.96 -11.94
CA ALA A 288 13.32 -13.28 -11.37
C ALA A 288 14.56 -13.74 -10.59
N TYR A 289 15.73 -13.52 -11.16
CA TYR A 289 17.00 -13.90 -10.53
C TYR A 289 17.26 -13.05 -9.27
N VAL A 290 17.15 -11.72 -9.36
CA VAL A 290 17.50 -10.83 -8.24
C VAL A 290 16.55 -10.94 -7.06
N SER A 291 15.33 -11.45 -7.27
CA SER A 291 14.33 -11.67 -6.24
C SER A 291 14.39 -13.06 -5.61
N ARG A 292 15.29 -13.93 -6.04
CA ARG A 292 15.48 -15.24 -5.42
C ARG A 292 15.95 -15.09 -3.97
N GLU A 293 15.43 -15.93 -3.10
CA GLU A 293 15.76 -15.89 -1.67
C GLU A 293 17.26 -16.06 -1.40
N ASP A 294 17.92 -16.97 -2.10
CA ASP A 294 19.36 -17.21 -1.98
C ASP A 294 20.20 -15.99 -2.39
N VAL A 295 19.80 -15.31 -3.47
CA VAL A 295 20.47 -14.08 -3.94
C VAL A 295 20.27 -12.92 -2.97
N VAL A 296 19.07 -12.79 -2.40
CA VAL A 296 18.78 -11.75 -1.40
C VAL A 296 19.54 -12.02 -0.11
N ARG A 297 19.60 -13.27 0.37
CA ARG A 297 20.39 -13.65 1.55
C ARG A 297 21.88 -13.34 1.37
N GLU A 298 22.43 -13.57 0.18
CA GLU A 298 23.81 -13.20 -0.13
C GLU A 298 24.04 -11.69 -0.05
N ARG A 299 23.11 -10.85 -0.56
CA ARG A 299 23.18 -9.38 -0.43
C ARG A 299 23.09 -8.93 1.02
N LEU A 300 22.17 -9.50 1.79
CA LEU A 300 22.05 -9.23 3.22
C LEU A 300 23.33 -9.57 3.98
N ALA A 301 23.96 -10.73 3.65
CA ALA A 301 25.23 -11.11 4.23
C ALA A 301 26.39 -10.16 3.86
N ARG A 302 26.39 -9.61 2.65
CA ARG A 302 27.36 -8.57 2.25
C ARG A 302 27.14 -7.26 3.00
N GLN A 303 25.89 -6.88 3.27
CA GLN A 303 25.54 -5.64 3.94
C GLN A 303 25.76 -5.69 5.46
N PHE A 304 25.37 -6.78 6.10
CA PHE A 304 25.30 -6.88 7.56
C PHE A 304 26.32 -7.87 8.16
N GLY A 305 27.04 -8.60 7.32
CA GLY A 305 27.99 -9.65 7.72
C GLY A 305 27.46 -11.07 7.47
N PRO A 306 28.37 -12.05 7.34
CA PRO A 306 28.01 -13.43 6.95
C PRO A 306 27.21 -14.18 8.02
N ASP A 307 27.35 -13.79 9.29
CA ASP A 307 26.66 -14.42 10.43
C ASP A 307 25.29 -13.78 10.71
N THR A 308 24.77 -12.94 9.80
CA THR A 308 23.49 -12.26 9.97
C THR A 308 22.34 -13.23 9.78
N GLU A 309 21.61 -13.47 10.87
CA GLU A 309 20.41 -14.28 10.87
C GLU A 309 19.17 -13.41 10.55
N VAL A 310 18.48 -13.76 9.47
CA VAL A 310 17.26 -13.07 9.04
C VAL A 310 16.17 -14.06 8.63
N GLU A 311 14.94 -13.73 8.98
CA GLU A 311 13.73 -14.28 8.36
C GLU A 311 13.37 -13.42 7.15
N ILE A 312 13.18 -14.03 5.99
CA ILE A 312 12.63 -13.33 4.81
C ILE A 312 11.11 -13.35 4.91
N VAL A 313 10.52 -12.17 5.05
CA VAL A 313 9.06 -11.99 5.09
C VAL A 313 8.52 -11.89 3.68
N TRP A 314 9.13 -11.05 2.84
CA TRP A 314 8.70 -10.87 1.47
C TRP A 314 9.85 -10.35 0.59
N VAL A 315 9.91 -10.83 -0.63
CA VAL A 315 10.84 -10.30 -1.65
C VAL A 315 10.08 -10.12 -2.96
N GLY A 316 10.31 -9.03 -3.63
CA GLY A 316 9.77 -8.82 -4.97
C GLY A 316 10.42 -7.66 -5.69
N PRO A 317 10.40 -7.68 -7.03
CA PRO A 317 10.86 -6.57 -7.83
C PRO A 317 9.83 -5.44 -7.85
N TYR A 318 10.32 -4.21 -7.99
CA TYR A 318 9.51 -3.02 -8.14
C TYR A 318 10.07 -2.13 -9.25
N ALA A 319 9.20 -1.58 -10.09
CA ALA A 319 9.54 -0.58 -11.11
C ALA A 319 8.59 0.62 -10.98
N TYR A 320 9.15 1.82 -11.11
CA TYR A 320 8.40 3.08 -11.10
C TYR A 320 7.74 3.37 -12.44
#